data_2bd7a3d3c97495c6692d386344260707
#
_entry.id   2bd7a3d3c97495c6692d386344260707
#
_cell.length_a   1.000
_cell.length_b   1.000
_cell.length_c   1.000
_cell.angle_alpha   90.00
_cell.angle_beta   90.00
_cell.angle_gamma   90.00
#
_symmetry.space_group_name_H-M   'P 1'
#
loop_
_entity.id
_entity.type
_entity.pdbx_description
1 polymer ?
#
loop_
_entity_poly.entity_id
_entity_poly.type
_entity_poly.pdbx_seq_one_letter_code
_entity_poly.pdbx_strand_id
1 'polypeptide(L)'
;MLIDNNLLDSVTSKAKESDRLRMNFNLHESLDAKAQRLLNALEPGTVLPIHRHQHTAETYIVLRGALKVLFYNDDRVLTDEFMVNPLDGVYGLHIPACQWHTLEVLESGTTIFEVKDGPYTPLGAEDVME
;
A
#
# COMPACT_ATOMS: atom_id res chain seq x y z
N MET A 1 10.00 -5.27 19.21
CA MET A 1 9.06 -6.24 18.64
C MET A 1 9.65 -6.81 17.37
N LEU A 2 9.30 -8.04 17.03
CA LEU A 2 9.72 -8.66 15.77
C LEU A 2 8.66 -8.45 14.70
N ILE A 3 9.13 -8.27 13.47
CA ILE A 3 8.27 -8.39 12.29
C ILE A 3 8.51 -9.79 11.75
N ASP A 4 7.62 -10.70 12.09
CA ASP A 4 7.74 -12.13 11.80
C ASP A 4 6.42 -12.70 11.28
N ASN A 5 6.39 -13.99 10.98
CA ASN A 5 5.18 -14.62 10.47
C ASN A 5 4.01 -14.51 11.42
N ASN A 6 4.24 -14.57 12.73
CA ASN A 6 3.15 -14.44 13.69
C ASN A 6 2.47 -13.06 13.60
N LEU A 7 3.27 -12.00 13.48
CA LEU A 7 2.72 -10.65 13.32
C LEU A 7 1.97 -10.52 11.98
N LEU A 8 2.59 -10.97 10.88
CA LEU A 8 1.96 -10.88 9.57
C LEU A 8 0.65 -11.67 9.50
N ASP A 9 0.61 -12.87 10.11
CA ASP A 9 -0.59 -13.69 10.18
C ASP A 9 -1.70 -13.03 10.98
N SER A 10 -1.34 -12.37 12.08
CA SER A 10 -2.28 -11.64 12.93
C SER A 10 -2.95 -10.49 12.17
N VAL A 11 -2.17 -9.69 11.45
CA VAL A 11 -2.70 -8.56 10.67
C VAL A 11 -3.51 -9.07 9.47
N THR A 12 -3.05 -10.15 8.82
CA THR A 12 -3.78 -10.79 7.72
C THR A 12 -5.15 -11.31 8.17
N SER A 13 -5.24 -11.93 9.34
CA SER A 13 -6.52 -12.40 9.89
C SER A 13 -7.52 -11.26 10.03
N LYS A 14 -7.06 -10.10 10.50
CA LYS A 14 -7.90 -8.90 10.60
C LYS A 14 -8.29 -8.35 9.23
N ALA A 15 -7.39 -8.41 8.26
CA ALA A 15 -7.70 -8.00 6.89
C ALA A 15 -8.80 -8.87 6.28
N LYS A 16 -8.76 -10.17 6.49
CA LYS A 16 -9.78 -11.12 6.01
C LYS A 16 -11.16 -10.86 6.60
N GLU A 17 -11.22 -10.39 7.84
CA GLU A 17 -12.46 -10.06 8.54
C GLU A 17 -12.97 -8.65 8.22
N SER A 18 -12.15 -7.80 7.64
CA SER A 18 -12.51 -6.44 7.28
C SER A 18 -13.39 -6.42 6.02
N ASP A 19 -14.42 -5.59 6.01
CA ASP A 19 -15.23 -5.36 4.81
C ASP A 19 -14.39 -4.81 3.65
N ARG A 20 -13.29 -4.15 3.97
CA ARG A 20 -12.38 -3.56 2.98
C ARG A 20 -11.29 -4.54 2.53
N LEU A 21 -11.19 -5.73 3.15
CA LEU A 21 -10.19 -6.77 2.86
C LEU A 21 -8.75 -6.26 2.97
N ARG A 22 -8.54 -5.32 3.91
CA ARG A 22 -7.21 -4.79 4.25
C ARG A 22 -7.16 -4.31 5.69
N MET A 23 -5.95 -4.31 6.26
CA MET A 23 -5.73 -3.86 7.63
C MET A 23 -4.34 -3.26 7.77
N ASN A 24 -4.27 -2.08 8.34
CA ASN A 24 -3.01 -1.42 8.69
C ASN A 24 -2.57 -1.80 10.10
N PHE A 25 -1.26 -1.93 10.26
CA PHE A 25 -0.63 -2.03 11.58
C PHE A 25 0.46 -0.95 11.62
N ASN A 26 0.18 0.14 12.33
CA ASN A 26 1.08 1.29 12.36
C ASN A 26 2.24 1.07 13.31
N LEU A 27 3.46 1.33 12.85
CA LEU A 27 4.66 1.30 13.67
C LEU A 27 4.97 2.69 14.24
N HIS A 28 4.44 3.75 13.64
CA HIS A 28 4.53 5.10 14.17
C HIS A 28 3.52 5.32 15.31
N GLU A 29 3.88 6.19 16.26
CA GLU A 29 3.13 6.35 17.50
C GLU A 29 1.79 7.07 17.33
N SER A 30 1.72 7.99 16.37
CA SER A 30 0.50 8.76 16.11
C SER A 30 0.42 9.18 14.65
N LEU A 31 -0.76 9.62 14.22
CA LEU A 31 -0.96 10.14 12.86
C LEU A 31 -0.19 11.45 12.62
N ASP A 32 0.26 12.12 13.68
CA ASP A 32 1.08 13.33 13.59
C ASP A 32 2.56 13.04 13.38
N ALA A 33 2.99 11.79 13.48
CA ALA A 33 4.39 11.42 13.31
C ALA A 33 4.91 11.85 11.94
N LYS A 34 6.10 12.41 11.92
CA LYS A 34 6.73 12.90 10.68
C LYS A 34 7.21 11.77 9.78
N ALA A 35 7.43 10.59 10.33
CA ALA A 35 7.74 9.39 9.58
C ALA A 35 6.60 8.39 9.79
N GLN A 36 5.87 8.10 8.72
CA GLN A 36 4.79 7.12 8.74
C GLN A 36 5.36 5.78 8.25
N ARG A 37 5.29 4.76 9.12
CA ARG A 37 5.82 3.42 8.87
C ARG A 37 4.77 2.41 9.31
N LEU A 38 4.32 1.56 8.40
CA LEU A 38 3.25 0.64 8.70
C LEU A 38 3.36 -0.66 7.91
N LEU A 39 2.79 -1.70 8.48
CA LEU A 39 2.46 -2.91 7.76
C LEU A 39 1.04 -2.76 7.22
N ASN A 40 0.81 -3.24 6.02
CA ASN A 40 -0.51 -3.26 5.42
C ASN A 40 -0.78 -4.65 4.89
N ALA A 41 -1.71 -5.36 5.53
CA ALA A 41 -2.17 -6.66 5.05
C ALA A 41 -3.29 -6.45 4.05
N LEU A 42 -3.15 -7.07 2.89
CA LEU A 42 -4.02 -6.86 1.74
C LEU A 42 -4.48 -8.22 1.23
N GLU A 43 -5.79 -8.40 1.10
CA GLU A 43 -6.36 -9.62 0.53
C GLU A 43 -6.86 -9.39 -0.88
N PRO A 44 -6.89 -10.45 -1.74
CA PRO A 44 -7.51 -10.34 -3.06
C PRO A 44 -8.97 -9.90 -2.94
N GLY A 45 -9.37 -9.00 -3.82
CA GLY A 45 -10.70 -8.39 -3.77
C GLY A 45 -10.75 -7.03 -3.09
N THR A 46 -9.68 -6.64 -2.37
CA THR A 46 -9.62 -5.26 -1.86
C THR A 46 -9.60 -4.28 -3.02
N VAL A 47 -10.36 -3.20 -2.88
CA VAL A 47 -10.47 -2.16 -3.91
C VAL A 47 -9.92 -0.86 -3.34
N LEU A 48 -8.88 -0.35 -4.00
CA LEU A 48 -8.33 0.97 -3.72
C LEU A 48 -8.66 1.89 -4.88
N PRO A 49 -9.15 3.10 -4.62
CA PRO A 49 -9.34 4.07 -5.71
C PRO A 49 -8.00 4.44 -6.33
N ILE A 50 -8.04 4.89 -7.58
CA ILE A 50 -6.88 5.54 -8.17
C ILE A 50 -6.70 6.86 -7.44
N HIS A 51 -5.56 7.07 -6.80
CA HIS A 51 -5.31 8.22 -5.95
C HIS A 51 -3.86 8.68 -6.05
N ARG A 52 -3.59 9.82 -5.46
CA ARG A 52 -2.24 10.37 -5.33
C ARG A 52 -2.06 11.04 -3.99
N HIS A 53 -0.80 11.20 -3.58
CA HIS A 53 -0.40 12.06 -2.47
C HIS A 53 0.42 13.21 -3.05
N GLN A 54 -0.05 14.46 -2.86
CA GLN A 54 0.58 15.60 -3.52
C GLN A 54 1.95 15.97 -2.94
N HIS A 55 2.14 15.72 -1.65
CA HIS A 55 3.30 16.25 -0.92
C HIS A 55 4.25 15.18 -0.42
N THR A 56 3.90 13.92 -0.55
CA THR A 56 4.72 12.81 -0.05
C THR A 56 4.88 11.73 -1.09
N ALA A 57 6.10 11.18 -1.16
CA ALA A 57 6.34 9.92 -1.85
C ALA A 57 6.03 8.76 -0.91
N GLU A 58 5.81 7.59 -1.48
CA GLU A 58 5.63 6.34 -0.74
C GLU A 58 6.60 5.29 -1.24
N THR A 59 7.07 4.45 -0.32
CA THR A 59 7.85 3.27 -0.68
C THR A 59 7.16 2.04 -0.15
N TYR A 60 6.95 1.04 -1.00
CA TYR A 60 6.38 -0.25 -0.63
C TYR A 60 7.44 -1.32 -0.76
N ILE A 61 7.57 -2.15 0.28
CA ILE A 61 8.36 -3.38 0.24
C ILE A 61 7.40 -4.53 0.52
N VAL A 62 7.33 -5.49 -0.39
CA VAL A 62 6.48 -6.68 -0.23
C VAL A 62 7.22 -7.67 0.65
N LEU A 63 6.68 -7.93 1.83
CA LEU A 63 7.25 -8.89 2.78
C LEU A 63 6.87 -10.32 2.42
N ARG A 64 5.65 -10.51 1.91
CA ARG A 64 5.18 -11.79 1.36
C ARG A 64 3.99 -11.55 0.44
N GLY A 65 3.75 -12.47 -0.49
CA GLY A 65 2.67 -12.36 -1.46
C GLY A 65 3.08 -11.64 -2.73
N ALA A 66 2.11 -11.09 -3.45
CA ALA A 66 2.36 -10.43 -4.72
C ALA A 66 1.32 -9.36 -5.02
N LEU A 67 1.77 -8.29 -5.67
CA LEU A 67 0.96 -7.15 -6.08
C LEU A 67 1.17 -6.84 -7.55
N LYS A 68 0.15 -6.24 -8.15
CA LYS A 68 0.30 -5.46 -9.38
C LYS A 68 0.04 -4.00 -9.01
N VAL A 69 0.98 -3.11 -9.30
CA VAL A 69 0.81 -1.67 -9.08
C VAL A 69 0.63 -0.98 -10.41
N LEU A 70 -0.36 -0.10 -10.50
CA LEU A 70 -0.79 0.55 -11.72
C LEU A 70 -0.59 2.05 -11.58
N PHE A 71 0.11 2.64 -12.55
CA PHE A 71 0.33 4.08 -12.64
C PHE A 71 -0.52 4.68 -13.75
N TYR A 72 -1.07 5.86 -13.47
CA TYR A 72 -1.92 6.60 -14.41
C TYR A 72 -1.40 8.03 -14.55
N ASN A 73 -1.68 8.64 -15.69
CA ASN A 73 -1.44 10.07 -15.87
C ASN A 73 -2.69 10.90 -15.51
N ASP A 74 -2.60 12.23 -15.64
CA ASP A 74 -3.71 13.13 -15.32
C ASP A 74 -4.94 12.95 -16.22
N ASP A 75 -4.77 12.34 -17.38
CA ASP A 75 -5.86 12.04 -18.32
C ASP A 75 -6.52 10.68 -18.06
N ARG A 76 -6.22 10.05 -16.92
CA ARG A 76 -6.72 8.72 -16.52
C ARG A 76 -6.27 7.59 -17.45
N VAL A 77 -5.13 7.78 -18.11
CA VAL A 77 -4.55 6.76 -18.96
C VAL A 77 -3.51 5.97 -18.20
N LEU A 78 -3.62 4.64 -18.24
CA LEU A 78 -2.64 3.75 -17.68
C LEU A 78 -1.31 3.92 -18.40
N THR A 79 -0.25 4.23 -17.67
CA THR A 79 1.09 4.43 -18.23
C THR A 79 2.04 3.28 -17.91
N ASP A 80 1.88 2.65 -16.76
CA ASP A 80 2.79 1.61 -16.30
C ASP A 80 2.05 0.57 -15.45
N GLU A 81 2.49 -0.68 -15.56
CA GLU A 81 2.09 -1.78 -14.71
C GLU A 81 3.34 -2.45 -14.15
N PHE A 82 3.38 -2.63 -12.83
CA PHE A 82 4.49 -3.27 -12.16
C PHE A 82 4.02 -4.51 -11.41
N MET A 83 4.58 -5.67 -11.78
CA MET A 83 4.40 -6.89 -11.00
C MET A 83 5.45 -6.92 -9.89
N VAL A 84 5.02 -6.95 -8.65
CA VAL A 84 5.91 -6.95 -7.48
C VAL A 84 5.72 -8.26 -6.73
N ASN A 85 6.73 -9.12 -6.83
CA ASN A 85 6.73 -10.43 -6.20
C ASN A 85 8.16 -10.77 -5.78
N PRO A 86 8.44 -10.89 -4.47
CA PRO A 86 9.78 -11.23 -3.97
C PRO A 86 10.33 -12.53 -4.55
N LEU A 87 9.48 -13.50 -4.86
CA LEU A 87 9.92 -14.77 -5.46
C LEU A 87 10.48 -14.61 -6.87
N ASP A 88 10.09 -13.52 -7.56
CA ASP A 88 10.62 -13.17 -8.88
C ASP A 88 11.78 -12.17 -8.79
N GLY A 89 12.25 -11.84 -7.58
CA GLY A 89 13.33 -10.90 -7.38
C GLY A 89 12.91 -9.43 -7.47
N VAL A 90 11.61 -9.14 -7.43
CA VAL A 90 11.07 -7.77 -7.43
C VAL A 90 10.41 -7.53 -6.07
N TYR A 91 11.06 -6.72 -5.25
CA TYR A 91 10.75 -6.63 -3.81
C TYR A 91 9.82 -5.49 -3.46
N GLY A 92 9.78 -4.44 -4.24
CA GLY A 92 8.99 -3.26 -3.94
C GLY A 92 9.12 -2.20 -5.01
N LEU A 93 8.57 -1.03 -4.73
CA LEU A 93 8.71 0.11 -5.62
C LEU A 93 8.60 1.42 -4.84
N HIS A 94 9.06 2.48 -5.46
CA HIS A 94 8.95 3.84 -4.96
C HIS A 94 7.93 4.59 -5.80
N ILE A 95 6.95 5.22 -5.15
CA ILE A 95 5.89 5.99 -5.79
C ILE A 95 6.16 7.46 -5.52
N PRO A 96 6.53 8.26 -6.54
CA PRO A 96 6.81 9.68 -6.32
C PRO A 96 5.55 10.45 -5.91
N ALA A 97 5.75 11.61 -5.28
CA ALA A 97 4.65 12.53 -5.01
C ALA A 97 3.90 12.86 -6.31
N CYS A 98 2.61 13.08 -6.21
CA CYS A 98 1.71 13.41 -7.31
C CYS A 98 1.45 12.28 -8.33
N GLN A 99 2.04 11.11 -8.17
CA GLN A 99 1.82 9.98 -9.07
C GLN A 99 0.47 9.32 -8.77
N TRP A 100 -0.43 9.34 -9.74
CA TRP A 100 -1.69 8.60 -9.68
C TRP A 100 -1.41 7.10 -9.72
N HIS A 101 -1.96 6.36 -8.75
CA HIS A 101 -1.72 4.93 -8.66
C HIS A 101 -2.84 4.20 -7.95
N THR A 102 -2.90 2.91 -8.18
CA THR A 102 -3.65 1.93 -7.41
C THR A 102 -2.90 0.60 -7.45
N LEU A 103 -3.44 -0.39 -6.77
CA LEU A 103 -2.86 -1.73 -6.76
C LEU A 103 -3.95 -2.79 -6.86
N GLU A 104 -3.53 -3.96 -7.30
CA GLU A 104 -4.33 -5.18 -7.32
C GLU A 104 -3.57 -6.24 -6.56
N VAL A 105 -4.24 -6.90 -5.62
CA VAL A 105 -3.64 -7.95 -4.80
C VAL A 105 -3.80 -9.29 -5.51
N LEU A 106 -2.68 -9.98 -5.72
CA LEU A 106 -2.66 -11.21 -6.52
C LEU A 106 -2.73 -12.48 -5.68
N GLU A 107 -2.33 -12.42 -4.41
CA GLU A 107 -2.28 -13.59 -3.53
C GLU A 107 -2.86 -13.27 -2.15
N SER A 108 -3.53 -14.26 -1.56
CA SER A 108 -3.95 -14.17 -0.15
C SER A 108 -2.71 -14.16 0.75
N GLY A 109 -2.79 -13.43 1.85
CA GLY A 109 -1.69 -13.27 2.80
C GLY A 109 -0.66 -12.24 2.39
N THR A 110 -0.92 -11.45 1.34
CA THR A 110 -0.02 -10.38 0.92
C THR A 110 0.12 -9.35 2.02
N THR A 111 1.36 -9.01 2.35
CA THR A 111 1.67 -7.98 3.34
C THR A 111 2.81 -7.12 2.82
N ILE A 112 2.62 -5.81 2.90
CA ILE A 112 3.61 -4.82 2.51
C ILE A 112 4.05 -4.01 3.70
N PHE A 113 5.28 -3.50 3.64
CA PHE A 113 5.79 -2.46 4.52
C PHE A 113 5.76 -1.16 3.74
N GLU A 114 4.99 -0.19 4.23
CA GLU A 114 4.88 1.14 3.63
C GLU A 114 5.65 2.15 4.46
N VAL A 115 6.35 3.03 3.77
CA VAL A 115 7.01 4.18 4.37
C VAL A 115 6.62 5.43 3.60
N LYS A 116 6.19 6.45 4.31
CA LYS A 116 5.93 7.77 3.74
C LYS A 116 6.14 8.85 4.79
N ASP A 117 6.40 10.06 4.33
CA ASP A 117 6.49 11.19 5.23
C ASP A 117 5.10 11.54 5.78
N GLY A 118 5.07 11.89 7.05
CA GLY A 118 3.90 12.43 7.71
C GLY A 118 3.96 13.94 7.84
N PRO A 119 3.03 14.51 8.58
CA PRO A 119 1.93 13.85 9.26
C PRO A 119 0.86 13.28 8.30
N TYR A 120 0.02 12.39 8.81
CA TYR A 120 -1.10 11.86 8.04
C TYR A 120 -2.06 12.96 7.62
N THR A 121 -2.43 12.95 6.35
CA THR A 121 -3.45 13.86 5.80
C THR A 121 -4.45 13.04 5.01
N PRO A 122 -5.75 13.10 5.34
CA PRO A 122 -6.76 12.42 4.54
C PRO A 122 -6.75 12.89 3.09
N LEU A 123 -7.06 11.99 2.16
CA LEU A 123 -7.18 12.34 0.75
C LEU A 123 -8.38 13.25 0.53
N GLY A 124 -8.17 14.37 -0.17
CA GLY A 124 -9.25 15.22 -0.67
C GLY A 124 -9.82 14.68 -1.98
N ALA A 125 -10.95 15.22 -2.40
CA ALA A 125 -11.61 14.81 -3.65
C ALA A 125 -10.72 15.00 -4.89
N GLU A 126 -9.85 16.03 -4.87
CA GLU A 126 -8.90 16.32 -5.94
C GLU A 126 -7.79 15.28 -6.08
N ASP A 127 -7.61 14.42 -5.09
CA ASP A 127 -6.55 13.40 -5.04
C ASP A 127 -7.07 12.00 -5.27
N VAL A 128 -8.31 11.86 -5.69
CA VAL A 128 -8.98 10.59 -6.00
C VAL A 128 -9.63 10.70 -7.37
N MET A 129 -9.39 9.71 -8.22
CA MET A 129 -10.10 9.56 -9.50
C MET A 129 -11.36 8.72 -9.28
N GLU A 130 -12.45 9.20 -9.78
CA GLU A 130 -13.72 8.47 -9.81
C GLU A 130 -13.96 7.79 -11.15
#